data_cd699dbf9aed73b9cfebcb231bc305fd
#
_entry.id   cd699dbf9aed73b9cfebcb231bc305fd
#
_cell.length_a   1.000
_cell.length_b   1.000
_cell.length_c   1.000
_cell.angle_alpha   90.00
_cell.angle_beta   90.00
_cell.angle_gamma   90.00
#
_symmetry.space_group_name_H-M   'P 1'
#
loop_
_entity.id
_entity.type
_entity.pdbx_description
1 polymer ?
#
loop_
_entity_poly.entity_id
_entity_poly.type
_entity_poly.pdbx_seq_one_letter_code
_entity_poly.pdbx_strand_id
1 'polypeptide(L)'
;MEKNRIHPVYSGKAMRMSFQRNQDVIEMPNLIDVQKSSYDWFTNVGLKEAFADISPIQDFSGNLSMDFVDYEFCKDEKKYSIEDCKARDATYAAPLKVKVRLRNSTNPENDIKEHEIFMGDLPIMTDTGTFVINGAERVIVSQLVRSPGIYYGIEHDKIGKKLFSCTVIPNRGAWLEYETDANDVFYVRVDRTRKVPVTVLIRALGIGTDEEIIDYFGDEPKLQGSFTKDPAKNSVDGLLELYKKIRPGEPPAEESARSLIEGMFFDSRRYDLAKVGRYKFNKKLLLRNRIAGKILAEDVIDPSTGEIVSLRKYKAVAGTEVTRELADEIQNRAVPYVIIQCEERNVKVLSSMMVDINHFVDFGKGETAEDYGITELVYYPALSRLMDECSNTRELKKAIKKSVHELIPKHITKEDIFASINYNMHLEYGLGNKDDIDHLGNRRIRAVGELLQNQYRIGLSRLERVVRERMTTQDITTITPQALINIKPVTAAVKEFFGSSQLSQFMDQNNPLSELTHKRRLSALGPGGLSRDRAGMEVRDIHYSHYGRMCPVETPEGPNIGLINSLACFARINEYGFVESPYRKIDHSDAENPRVTEEVVY
;
A
#
# COMPACT_ATOMS: atom_id res chain seq x y z
N MET A 1 39.35 -27.41 -28.65
CA MET A 1 38.01 -28.03 -28.88
C MET A 1 37.63 -28.75 -27.59
N GLU A 2 36.91 -28.10 -26.71
CA GLU A 2 36.41 -28.76 -25.50
C GLU A 2 35.31 -29.76 -25.90
N LYS A 3 35.52 -31.01 -25.52
CA LYS A 3 34.56 -32.09 -25.70
C LYS A 3 33.24 -31.69 -25.03
N ASN A 4 32.14 -31.68 -25.76
CA ASN A 4 30.79 -31.60 -25.24
C ASN A 4 30.63 -32.61 -24.10
N ARG A 5 30.73 -32.19 -22.86
CA ARG A 5 30.51 -33.06 -21.71
C ARG A 5 29.01 -33.15 -21.49
N ILE A 6 28.39 -34.18 -22.05
CA ILE A 6 27.06 -34.60 -21.69
C ILE A 6 27.15 -35.08 -20.24
N HIS A 7 26.38 -34.47 -19.34
CA HIS A 7 26.39 -34.83 -17.92
C HIS A 7 24.98 -35.14 -17.43
N PRO A 8 24.82 -36.08 -16.50
CA PRO A 8 23.52 -36.37 -15.91
C PRO A 8 23.12 -35.27 -14.95
N VAL A 9 21.87 -34.81 -15.05
CA VAL A 9 21.24 -33.88 -14.14
C VAL A 9 19.99 -34.54 -13.56
N TYR A 10 19.84 -34.47 -12.23
CA TYR A 10 18.66 -34.98 -11.54
C TYR A 10 17.58 -33.90 -11.48
N SER A 11 16.41 -34.19 -12.02
CA SER A 11 15.21 -33.36 -11.89
C SER A 11 14.18 -34.13 -11.05
N GLY A 12 14.17 -33.90 -9.74
CA GLY A 12 13.43 -34.71 -8.80
C GLY A 12 13.94 -36.16 -8.75
N LYS A 13 13.08 -37.15 -9.02
CA LYS A 13 13.43 -38.56 -9.06
C LYS A 13 13.95 -39.05 -10.43
N ALA A 14 13.85 -38.21 -11.46
CA ALA A 14 14.25 -38.59 -12.84
C ALA A 14 15.65 -38.09 -13.17
N MET A 15 16.49 -38.97 -13.69
CA MET A 15 17.79 -38.61 -14.24
C MET A 15 17.62 -38.21 -15.72
N ARG A 16 18.14 -37.06 -16.08
CA ARG A 16 18.17 -36.55 -17.48
C ARG A 16 19.60 -36.28 -17.89
N MET A 17 19.88 -36.38 -19.16
CA MET A 17 21.19 -36.02 -19.73
C MET A 17 21.14 -34.56 -20.17
N SER A 18 22.00 -33.73 -19.61
CA SER A 18 22.15 -32.35 -20.00
C SER A 18 23.18 -32.23 -21.14
N PHE A 19 22.79 -31.52 -22.19
CA PHE A 19 23.64 -31.14 -23.32
C PHE A 19 24.10 -29.68 -23.23
N GLN A 20 23.85 -29.06 -22.09
CA GLN A 20 24.13 -27.64 -21.88
C GLN A 20 25.63 -27.38 -21.86
N ARG A 21 26.05 -26.31 -22.56
CA ARG A 21 27.45 -25.90 -22.64
C ARG A 21 27.88 -24.97 -21.49
N ASN A 22 26.94 -24.21 -20.97
CA ASN A 22 27.17 -23.29 -19.85
C ASN A 22 26.64 -23.92 -18.56
N GLN A 23 27.31 -23.64 -17.43
CA GLN A 23 26.77 -24.00 -16.12
C GLN A 23 25.53 -23.16 -15.81
N ASP A 24 24.52 -23.81 -15.22
CA ASP A 24 23.37 -23.11 -14.68
C ASP A 24 23.81 -22.30 -13.47
N VAL A 25 23.66 -20.98 -13.55
CA VAL A 25 23.98 -20.08 -12.44
C VAL A 25 22.81 -19.99 -11.48
N ILE A 26 21.60 -20.29 -11.96
CA ILE A 26 20.35 -20.20 -11.19
C ILE A 26 19.61 -21.52 -11.33
N GLU A 27 19.27 -22.13 -10.21
CA GLU A 27 18.40 -23.31 -10.19
C GLU A 27 16.98 -22.95 -10.64
N MET A 28 16.28 -23.92 -11.25
CA MET A 28 14.88 -23.75 -11.63
C MET A 28 14.04 -23.51 -10.37
N PRO A 29 13.34 -22.37 -10.25
CA PRO A 29 12.51 -22.08 -9.10
C PRO A 29 11.29 -23.02 -9.05
N ASN A 30 10.67 -23.13 -7.88
CA ASN A 30 9.38 -23.78 -7.75
C ASN A 30 8.33 -22.97 -8.53
N LEU A 31 7.83 -23.53 -9.63
CA LEU A 31 6.94 -22.82 -10.56
C LEU A 31 5.57 -22.46 -9.94
N ILE A 32 5.13 -23.15 -8.88
CA ILE A 32 3.88 -22.87 -8.17
C ILE A 32 4.10 -22.09 -6.86
N ASP A 33 5.32 -21.58 -6.64
CA ASP A 33 5.65 -20.85 -5.43
C ASP A 33 4.78 -19.61 -5.22
N VAL A 34 4.41 -18.93 -6.29
CA VAL A 34 3.50 -17.76 -6.24
C VAL A 34 2.17 -18.08 -5.55
N GLN A 35 1.65 -19.29 -5.68
CA GLN A 35 0.44 -19.73 -5.02
C GLN A 35 0.72 -20.13 -3.55
N LYS A 36 1.73 -20.97 -3.32
CA LYS A 36 2.04 -21.51 -2.01
C LYS A 36 2.53 -20.45 -1.02
N SER A 37 3.56 -19.69 -1.39
CA SER A 37 4.13 -18.67 -0.52
C SER A 37 3.10 -17.60 -0.13
N SER A 38 2.23 -17.21 -1.06
CA SER A 38 1.16 -16.26 -0.79
C SER A 38 0.09 -16.81 0.17
N TYR A 39 -0.28 -18.09 0.03
CA TYR A 39 -1.24 -18.72 0.93
C TYR A 39 -0.64 -18.94 2.33
N ASP A 40 0.63 -19.34 2.42
CA ASP A 40 1.34 -19.47 3.69
C ASP A 40 1.47 -18.12 4.41
N TRP A 41 1.76 -17.05 3.68
CA TRP A 41 1.71 -15.70 4.22
C TRP A 41 0.32 -15.37 4.80
N PHE A 42 -0.76 -15.68 4.07
CA PHE A 42 -2.12 -15.42 4.54
C PHE A 42 -2.42 -16.16 5.84
N THR A 43 -2.06 -17.45 5.93
CA THR A 43 -2.36 -18.25 7.13
C THR A 43 -1.52 -17.88 8.33
N ASN A 44 -0.28 -17.38 8.15
CA ASN A 44 0.64 -17.08 9.24
C ASN A 44 0.66 -15.60 9.65
N VAL A 45 0.49 -14.69 8.68
CA VAL A 45 0.59 -13.24 8.89
C VAL A 45 -0.72 -12.53 8.56
N GLY A 46 -1.28 -12.82 7.39
CA GLY A 46 -2.44 -12.09 6.87
C GLY A 46 -3.70 -12.18 7.74
N LEU A 47 -3.97 -13.32 8.36
CA LEU A 47 -5.07 -13.49 9.32
C LEU A 47 -4.82 -12.68 10.59
N LYS A 48 -3.58 -12.69 11.10
CA LYS A 48 -3.20 -11.92 12.29
C LYS A 48 -3.40 -10.42 12.07
N GLU A 49 -2.97 -9.91 10.93
CA GLU A 49 -3.21 -8.51 10.54
C GLU A 49 -4.70 -8.19 10.43
N ALA A 50 -5.49 -9.08 9.83
CA ALA A 50 -6.93 -8.88 9.68
C ALA A 50 -7.66 -8.81 11.03
N PHE A 51 -7.27 -9.64 12.01
CA PHE A 51 -7.83 -9.57 13.37
C PHE A 51 -7.34 -8.33 14.13
N ALA A 52 -6.08 -7.95 13.98
CA ALA A 52 -5.52 -6.74 14.60
C ALA A 52 -6.19 -5.46 14.09
N ASP A 53 -6.54 -5.39 12.81
CA ASP A 53 -7.17 -4.22 12.20
C ASP A 53 -8.56 -3.90 12.79
N ILE A 54 -9.30 -4.92 13.25
CA ILE A 54 -10.63 -4.74 13.86
C ILE A 54 -10.59 -4.66 15.38
N SER A 55 -9.48 -5.06 16.01
CA SER A 55 -9.32 -5.01 17.48
C SER A 55 -8.83 -3.64 17.93
N PRO A 56 -9.33 -3.13 19.07
CA PRO A 56 -10.48 -3.60 19.84
C PRO A 56 -11.83 -3.17 19.24
N ILE A 57 -12.86 -4.03 19.38
CA ILE A 57 -14.25 -3.65 19.11
C ILE A 57 -14.82 -3.08 20.40
N GLN A 58 -15.17 -1.81 20.40
CA GLN A 58 -15.70 -1.10 21.57
C GLN A 58 -17.17 -0.74 21.39
N ASP A 59 -17.88 -0.76 22.49
CA ASP A 59 -19.22 -0.19 22.61
C ASP A 59 -19.19 1.35 22.50
N PHE A 60 -20.34 1.95 22.18
CA PHE A 60 -20.48 3.41 22.10
C PHE A 60 -20.15 4.13 23.41
N SER A 61 -20.37 3.49 24.55
CA SER A 61 -20.04 4.03 25.88
C SER A 61 -18.58 3.78 26.30
N GLY A 62 -17.84 2.93 25.57
CA GLY A 62 -16.47 2.53 25.91
C GLY A 62 -16.36 1.56 27.10
N ASN A 63 -17.48 1.09 27.64
CA ASN A 63 -17.51 0.22 28.81
C ASN A 63 -17.14 -1.25 28.49
N LEU A 64 -17.50 -1.71 27.29
CA LEU A 64 -17.18 -3.04 26.80
C LEU A 64 -16.13 -2.95 25.70
N SER A 65 -15.08 -3.77 25.81
CA SER A 65 -14.04 -3.92 24.79
C SER A 65 -13.79 -5.38 24.51
N MET A 66 -13.82 -5.75 23.23
CA MET A 66 -13.57 -7.11 22.77
C MET A 66 -12.32 -7.14 21.89
N ASP A 67 -11.35 -7.96 22.28
CA ASP A 67 -10.07 -8.12 21.58
C ASP A 67 -9.95 -9.53 21.00
N PHE A 68 -9.46 -9.63 19.78
CA PHE A 68 -9.00 -10.87 19.19
C PHE A 68 -7.52 -11.06 19.57
N VAL A 69 -7.24 -12.03 20.44
CA VAL A 69 -5.92 -12.20 21.07
C VAL A 69 -5.01 -13.07 20.22
N ASP A 70 -5.54 -14.21 19.78
CA ASP A 70 -4.78 -15.20 19.02
C ASP A 70 -5.72 -16.06 18.18
N TYR A 71 -5.19 -16.82 17.22
CA TYR A 71 -5.96 -17.75 16.42
C TYR A 71 -5.19 -19.03 16.17
N GLU A 72 -5.92 -20.11 15.96
CA GLU A 72 -5.39 -21.42 15.59
C GLU A 72 -6.09 -21.94 14.34
N PHE A 73 -5.31 -22.23 13.30
CA PHE A 73 -5.80 -22.88 12.10
C PHE A 73 -5.51 -24.38 12.19
N CYS A 74 -6.55 -25.15 12.55
CA CYS A 74 -6.45 -26.57 12.88
C CYS A 74 -6.39 -27.43 11.62
N LYS A 75 -5.28 -27.37 10.86
CA LYS A 75 -5.12 -28.12 9.59
C LYS A 75 -5.24 -29.63 9.77
N ASP A 76 -4.99 -30.17 10.95
CA ASP A 76 -5.06 -31.60 11.26
C ASP A 76 -6.50 -32.07 11.54
N GLU A 77 -7.40 -31.17 11.93
CA GLU A 77 -8.83 -31.47 12.21
C GLU A 77 -9.71 -31.46 10.93
N LYS A 78 -9.12 -31.64 9.76
CA LYS A 78 -9.86 -31.72 8.49
C LYS A 78 -10.81 -32.93 8.47
N LYS A 79 -12.05 -32.72 8.03
CA LYS A 79 -13.10 -33.75 8.04
C LYS A 79 -12.91 -34.83 6.97
N TYR A 80 -12.37 -34.45 5.80
CA TYR A 80 -12.26 -35.32 4.62
C TYR A 80 -10.88 -35.18 3.97
N SER A 81 -10.44 -36.25 3.31
CA SER A 81 -9.31 -36.20 2.39
C SER A 81 -9.65 -35.43 1.10
N ILE A 82 -8.67 -35.14 0.28
CA ILE A 82 -8.91 -34.48 -1.03
C ILE A 82 -9.79 -35.36 -1.93
N GLU A 83 -9.53 -36.67 -1.93
CA GLU A 83 -10.27 -37.64 -2.73
C GLU A 83 -11.73 -37.78 -2.25
N ASP A 84 -11.93 -37.84 -0.93
CA ASP A 84 -13.28 -37.85 -0.35
C ASP A 84 -14.05 -36.57 -0.66
N CYS A 85 -13.38 -35.41 -0.63
CA CYS A 85 -14.02 -34.14 -1.00
C CYS A 85 -14.50 -34.14 -2.44
N LYS A 86 -13.69 -34.66 -3.36
CA LYS A 86 -14.06 -34.80 -4.78
C LYS A 86 -15.21 -35.78 -4.99
N ALA A 87 -15.22 -36.91 -4.25
CA ALA A 87 -16.24 -37.93 -4.37
C ALA A 87 -17.60 -37.52 -3.76
N ARG A 88 -17.58 -36.63 -2.76
CA ARG A 88 -18.78 -36.23 -1.96
C ARG A 88 -19.25 -34.81 -2.24
N ASP A 89 -18.72 -34.15 -3.28
CA ASP A 89 -18.99 -32.74 -3.56
C ASP A 89 -18.77 -31.81 -2.34
N ALA A 90 -17.76 -32.13 -1.53
CA ALA A 90 -17.42 -31.40 -0.32
C ALA A 90 -16.26 -30.39 -0.56
N THR A 91 -16.11 -29.46 0.38
CA THR A 91 -15.01 -28.51 0.37
C THR A 91 -13.88 -29.00 1.27
N TYR A 92 -12.65 -29.00 0.73
CA TYR A 92 -11.44 -29.31 1.50
C TYR A 92 -11.07 -28.12 2.38
N ALA A 93 -11.43 -28.18 3.67
CA ALA A 93 -11.30 -27.10 4.62
C ALA A 93 -10.97 -27.62 6.02
N ALA A 94 -10.43 -26.73 6.86
CA ALA A 94 -10.21 -26.99 8.27
C ALA A 94 -10.80 -25.87 9.15
N PRO A 95 -11.12 -26.18 10.43
CA PRO A 95 -11.66 -25.20 11.34
C PRO A 95 -10.65 -24.15 11.72
N LEU A 96 -11.11 -22.89 11.75
CA LEU A 96 -10.38 -21.76 12.29
C LEU A 96 -10.97 -21.42 13.66
N LYS A 97 -10.16 -21.49 14.71
CA LYS A 97 -10.50 -21.14 16.09
C LYS A 97 -9.81 -19.85 16.46
N VAL A 98 -10.48 -18.98 17.19
CA VAL A 98 -9.96 -17.67 17.57
C VAL A 98 -10.17 -17.45 19.06
N LYS A 99 -9.13 -17.05 19.75
CA LYS A 99 -9.17 -16.70 21.16
C LYS A 99 -9.59 -15.24 21.32
N VAL A 100 -10.75 -15.04 21.94
CA VAL A 100 -11.36 -13.73 22.11
C VAL A 100 -11.40 -13.37 23.59
N ARG A 101 -11.04 -12.14 23.90
CA ARG A 101 -11.07 -11.55 25.23
C ARG A 101 -12.09 -10.42 25.29
N LEU A 102 -13.06 -10.54 26.21
CA LEU A 102 -14.01 -9.49 26.52
C LEU A 102 -13.62 -8.85 27.85
N ARG A 103 -13.50 -7.52 27.84
CA ARG A 103 -13.24 -6.71 29.05
C ARG A 103 -14.47 -5.86 29.36
N ASN A 104 -14.88 -5.86 30.63
CA ASN A 104 -15.95 -5.02 31.12
C ASN A 104 -15.37 -4.02 32.16
N SER A 105 -15.37 -2.73 31.80
CA SER A 105 -14.82 -1.66 32.66
C SER A 105 -15.79 -1.21 33.75
N THR A 106 -17.06 -1.61 33.72
CA THR A 106 -18.06 -1.21 34.70
C THR A 106 -18.04 -2.04 35.98
N ASN A 107 -17.42 -3.23 35.95
CA ASN A 107 -17.29 -4.09 37.12
C ASN A 107 -15.99 -3.81 37.89
N PRO A 108 -16.04 -3.57 39.21
CA PRO A 108 -14.86 -3.28 40.02
C PRO A 108 -13.84 -4.44 40.09
N GLU A 109 -14.27 -5.66 39.81
CA GLU A 109 -13.43 -6.87 39.81
C GLU A 109 -12.80 -7.16 38.45
N ASN A 110 -12.91 -6.26 37.48
CA ASN A 110 -12.30 -6.38 36.14
C ASN A 110 -12.59 -7.73 35.48
N ASP A 111 -13.86 -8.01 35.20
CA ASP A 111 -14.31 -9.28 34.64
C ASP A 111 -13.77 -9.48 33.21
N ILE A 112 -12.65 -10.18 33.12
CA ILE A 112 -12.03 -10.55 31.84
C ILE A 112 -12.50 -11.96 31.50
N LYS A 113 -13.31 -12.08 30.42
CA LYS A 113 -13.79 -13.38 29.91
C LYS A 113 -13.00 -13.72 28.66
N GLU A 114 -12.26 -14.81 28.70
CA GLU A 114 -11.58 -15.38 27.52
C GLU A 114 -12.30 -16.63 27.06
N HIS A 115 -12.60 -16.69 25.77
CA HIS A 115 -13.22 -17.85 25.13
C HIS A 115 -12.55 -18.13 23.80
N GLU A 116 -12.41 -19.42 23.51
CA GLU A 116 -12.07 -19.89 22.17
C GLU A 116 -13.35 -20.04 21.35
N ILE A 117 -13.39 -19.41 20.18
CA ILE A 117 -14.57 -19.34 19.33
C ILE A 117 -14.23 -19.92 17.95
N PHE A 118 -15.08 -20.81 17.48
CA PHE A 118 -15.03 -21.31 16.12
C PHE A 118 -15.46 -20.20 15.14
N MET A 119 -14.58 -19.86 14.19
CA MET A 119 -14.82 -18.78 13.20
C MET A 119 -15.25 -19.31 11.82
N GLY A 120 -15.46 -20.60 11.71
CA GLY A 120 -15.84 -21.26 10.47
C GLY A 120 -14.73 -22.11 9.87
N ASP A 121 -15.10 -22.90 8.85
CA ASP A 121 -14.15 -23.71 8.10
C ASP A 121 -13.49 -22.85 7.01
N LEU A 122 -12.16 -22.80 6.99
CA LEU A 122 -11.37 -22.10 5.99
C LEU A 122 -10.82 -23.11 4.96
N PRO A 123 -11.04 -22.89 3.63
CA PRO A 123 -10.48 -23.77 2.62
C PRO A 123 -8.96 -23.88 2.68
N ILE A 124 -8.47 -25.11 2.58
CA ILE A 124 -7.03 -25.43 2.59
C ILE A 124 -6.52 -25.53 1.15
N MET A 125 -5.35 -24.96 0.90
CA MET A 125 -4.64 -25.15 -0.36
C MET A 125 -4.04 -26.56 -0.40
N THR A 126 -4.18 -27.24 -1.53
CA THR A 126 -3.55 -28.54 -1.76
C THR A 126 -2.04 -28.38 -2.02
N ASP A 127 -1.30 -29.48 -1.94
CA ASP A 127 0.15 -29.47 -2.24
C ASP A 127 0.48 -29.02 -3.67
N THR A 128 -0.51 -29.08 -4.56
CA THR A 128 -0.39 -28.64 -5.95
C THR A 128 -0.78 -27.20 -6.18
N GLY A 129 -1.14 -26.43 -5.12
CA GLY A 129 -1.48 -25.02 -5.21
C GLY A 129 -2.91 -24.73 -5.66
N THR A 130 -3.83 -25.67 -5.46
CA THR A 130 -5.26 -25.57 -5.82
C THR A 130 -6.15 -25.62 -4.59
N PHE A 131 -7.44 -25.35 -4.78
CA PHE A 131 -8.48 -25.51 -3.77
C PHE A 131 -9.55 -26.46 -4.26
N VAL A 132 -10.07 -27.32 -3.38
CA VAL A 132 -11.22 -28.18 -3.68
C VAL A 132 -12.46 -27.57 -3.03
N ILE A 133 -13.33 -27.04 -3.84
CA ILE A 133 -14.56 -26.35 -3.41
C ILE A 133 -15.77 -27.09 -4.00
N ASN A 134 -16.64 -27.60 -3.14
CA ASN A 134 -17.80 -28.39 -3.56
C ASN A 134 -17.42 -29.51 -4.57
N GLY A 135 -16.35 -30.24 -4.26
CA GLY A 135 -15.83 -31.32 -5.08
C GLY A 135 -15.03 -30.92 -6.33
N ALA A 136 -15.08 -29.64 -6.72
CA ALA A 136 -14.37 -29.15 -7.90
C ALA A 136 -13.03 -28.52 -7.53
N GLU A 137 -11.99 -28.85 -8.29
CA GLU A 137 -10.65 -28.26 -8.12
C GLU A 137 -10.61 -26.89 -8.80
N ARG A 138 -10.24 -25.87 -8.02
CA ARG A 138 -10.19 -24.47 -8.46
C ARG A 138 -8.82 -23.85 -8.24
N VAL A 139 -8.49 -22.94 -9.12
CA VAL A 139 -7.30 -22.08 -9.03
C VAL A 139 -7.74 -20.65 -8.80
N ILE A 140 -7.11 -19.99 -7.83
CA ILE A 140 -7.26 -18.55 -7.63
C ILE A 140 -6.20 -17.86 -8.47
N VAL A 141 -6.64 -17.19 -9.53
CA VAL A 141 -5.77 -16.46 -10.45
C VAL A 141 -5.28 -15.18 -9.78
N SER A 142 -3.97 -14.93 -9.85
CA SER A 142 -3.38 -13.70 -9.33
C SER A 142 -3.84 -12.50 -10.15
N GLN A 143 -4.09 -11.38 -9.48
CA GLN A 143 -4.62 -10.17 -10.11
C GLN A 143 -3.52 -9.12 -10.28
N LEU A 144 -3.40 -8.54 -11.47
CA LEU A 144 -2.51 -7.43 -11.76
C LEU A 144 -3.28 -6.11 -11.64
N VAL A 145 -2.90 -5.28 -10.66
CA VAL A 145 -3.57 -4.01 -10.36
C VAL A 145 -2.58 -2.87 -10.33
N ARG A 146 -3.07 -1.63 -10.48
CA ARG A 146 -2.25 -0.45 -10.20
C ARG A 146 -1.89 -0.44 -8.71
N SER A 147 -0.60 -0.25 -8.39
CA SER A 147 -0.18 -0.24 -6.99
C SER A 147 -0.74 0.99 -6.28
N PRO A 148 -1.02 0.92 -4.97
CA PRO A 148 -1.24 2.12 -4.19
C PRO A 148 -0.05 3.08 -4.32
N GLY A 149 -0.33 4.38 -4.40
CA GLY A 149 0.73 5.37 -4.61
C GLY A 149 0.20 6.67 -5.19
N ILE A 150 1.11 7.52 -5.62
CA ILE A 150 0.82 8.80 -6.27
C ILE A 150 1.31 8.75 -7.70
N TYR A 151 0.44 9.12 -8.64
CA TYR A 151 0.70 9.06 -10.07
C TYR A 151 0.47 10.42 -10.72
N TYR A 152 1.51 10.94 -11.35
CA TYR A 152 1.47 12.22 -12.04
C TYR A 152 1.37 12.02 -13.55
N GLY A 153 0.43 12.74 -14.17
CA GLY A 153 0.20 12.75 -15.60
C GLY A 153 0.43 14.12 -16.22
N ILE A 154 0.79 14.13 -17.49
CA ILE A 154 0.87 15.35 -18.31
C ILE A 154 0.08 15.07 -19.58
N GLU A 155 -0.98 15.82 -19.78
CA GLU A 155 -1.81 15.79 -20.98
C GLU A 155 -1.63 17.09 -21.77
N HIS A 156 -2.04 17.09 -23.01
CA HIS A 156 -2.01 18.29 -23.84
C HIS A 156 -3.42 18.64 -24.25
N ASP A 157 -3.78 19.90 -24.06
CA ASP A 157 -5.04 20.44 -24.58
C ASP A 157 -4.99 20.56 -26.11
N LYS A 158 -6.13 20.79 -26.73
CA LYS A 158 -6.29 20.98 -28.20
C LYS A 158 -5.38 22.05 -28.78
N ILE A 159 -4.95 23.02 -27.96
CA ILE A 159 -4.07 24.14 -28.33
C ILE A 159 -2.59 23.79 -28.07
N GLY A 160 -2.30 22.59 -27.49
CA GLY A 160 -0.94 22.16 -27.15
C GLY A 160 -0.45 22.59 -25.75
N LYS A 161 -1.30 23.24 -24.93
CA LYS A 161 -0.98 23.60 -23.56
C LYS A 161 -0.86 22.34 -22.70
N LYS A 162 0.19 22.25 -21.88
CA LYS A 162 0.37 21.14 -20.92
C LYS A 162 -0.62 21.29 -19.77
N LEU A 163 -1.37 20.24 -19.51
CA LEU A 163 -2.26 20.09 -18.37
C LEU A 163 -1.68 19.03 -17.44
N PHE A 164 -1.59 19.34 -16.17
CA PHE A 164 -0.99 18.48 -15.17
C PHE A 164 -2.09 17.82 -14.35
N SER A 165 -1.98 16.52 -14.18
CA SER A 165 -2.88 15.72 -13.37
C SER A 165 -2.12 14.90 -12.34
N CYS A 166 -2.80 14.55 -11.26
CA CYS A 166 -2.27 13.62 -10.27
C CYS A 166 -3.40 12.78 -9.72
N THR A 167 -3.13 11.49 -9.52
CA THR A 167 -4.06 10.57 -8.87
C THR A 167 -3.39 9.93 -7.67
N VAL A 168 -3.99 10.12 -6.50
CA VAL A 168 -3.58 9.49 -5.24
C VAL A 168 -4.45 8.27 -5.02
N ILE A 169 -3.85 7.08 -5.04
CA ILE A 169 -4.53 5.79 -4.94
C ILE A 169 -4.12 5.10 -3.64
N PRO A 170 -5.02 4.94 -2.66
CA PRO A 170 -4.78 4.10 -1.49
C PRO A 170 -4.98 2.61 -1.82
N ASN A 171 -4.53 1.73 -0.95
CA ASN A 171 -4.92 0.32 -0.99
C ASN A 171 -6.39 0.14 -0.60
N ARG A 172 -6.85 0.95 0.36
CA ARG A 172 -8.25 1.05 0.81
C ARG A 172 -8.54 2.49 1.21
N GLY A 173 -9.61 3.09 0.70
CA GLY A 173 -10.03 4.44 1.05
C GLY A 173 -10.41 5.28 -0.18
N ALA A 174 -10.67 6.56 0.05
CA ALA A 174 -11.06 7.51 -0.98
C ALA A 174 -9.88 7.92 -1.86
N TRP A 175 -10.12 8.05 -3.16
CA TRP A 175 -9.13 8.57 -4.10
C TRP A 175 -9.11 10.10 -4.06
N LEU A 176 -7.92 10.68 -4.28
CA LEU A 176 -7.77 12.10 -4.59
C LEU A 176 -7.27 12.24 -6.03
N GLU A 177 -7.98 13.00 -6.83
CA GLU A 177 -7.61 13.28 -8.21
C GLU A 177 -7.42 14.79 -8.36
N TYR A 178 -6.25 15.21 -8.78
CA TYR A 178 -5.92 16.59 -9.06
C TYR A 178 -5.88 16.81 -10.57
N GLU A 179 -6.43 17.92 -11.04
CA GLU A 179 -6.39 18.31 -12.44
C GLU A 179 -6.22 19.82 -12.59
N THR A 180 -5.40 20.26 -13.54
CA THR A 180 -5.35 21.67 -13.97
C THR A 180 -6.18 21.84 -15.22
N ASP A 181 -6.94 22.94 -15.31
CA ASP A 181 -7.67 23.27 -16.53
C ASP A 181 -6.89 24.22 -17.44
N ALA A 182 -7.45 24.52 -18.63
CA ALA A 182 -6.84 25.41 -19.59
C ALA A 182 -6.69 26.88 -19.10
N ASN A 183 -7.40 27.25 -18.02
CA ASN A 183 -7.37 28.57 -17.41
C ASN A 183 -6.43 28.64 -16.18
N ASP A 184 -5.55 27.66 -16.01
CA ASP A 184 -4.63 27.53 -14.86
C ASP A 184 -5.33 27.42 -13.49
N VAL A 185 -6.58 26.99 -13.48
CA VAL A 185 -7.28 26.67 -12.24
C VAL A 185 -6.96 25.24 -11.83
N PHE A 186 -6.52 25.08 -10.61
CA PHE A 186 -6.16 23.79 -10.05
C PHE A 186 -7.32 23.22 -9.25
N TYR A 187 -7.87 22.11 -9.70
CA TYR A 187 -9.02 21.43 -9.11
C TYR A 187 -8.63 20.14 -8.41
N VAL A 188 -9.42 19.77 -7.41
CA VAL A 188 -9.39 18.46 -6.76
C VAL A 188 -10.76 17.79 -6.84
N ARG A 189 -10.74 16.46 -6.99
CA ARG A 189 -11.90 15.60 -6.91
C ARG A 189 -11.65 14.55 -5.84
N VAL A 190 -12.60 14.38 -4.94
CA VAL A 190 -12.55 13.38 -3.87
C VAL A 190 -13.51 12.25 -4.23
N ASP A 191 -12.98 11.05 -4.43
CA ASP A 191 -13.75 9.81 -4.63
C ASP A 191 -14.92 9.94 -5.63
N ARG A 192 -14.65 10.34 -6.87
CA ARG A 192 -15.62 10.50 -7.97
C ARG A 192 -16.66 11.61 -7.78
N THR A 193 -16.51 12.46 -6.79
CA THR A 193 -17.41 13.61 -6.60
C THR A 193 -17.16 14.70 -7.66
N ARG A 194 -17.97 15.76 -7.63
CA ARG A 194 -17.73 16.94 -8.48
C ARG A 194 -16.46 17.67 -8.04
N LYS A 195 -15.66 18.13 -8.99
CA LYS A 195 -14.43 18.87 -8.73
C LYS A 195 -14.68 20.19 -7.99
N VAL A 196 -13.75 20.53 -7.11
CA VAL A 196 -13.68 21.80 -6.40
C VAL A 196 -12.29 22.42 -6.58
N PRO A 197 -12.12 23.75 -6.47
CA PRO A 197 -10.78 24.33 -6.41
C PRO A 197 -9.94 23.68 -5.33
N VAL A 198 -8.65 23.47 -5.57
CA VAL A 198 -7.74 22.81 -4.61
C VAL A 198 -7.63 23.60 -3.30
N THR A 199 -7.80 24.93 -3.37
CA THR A 199 -7.80 25.83 -2.21
C THR A 199 -8.89 25.47 -1.20
N VAL A 200 -10.06 24.98 -1.65
CA VAL A 200 -11.12 24.49 -0.75
C VAL A 200 -10.62 23.29 0.09
N LEU A 201 -9.88 22.35 -0.53
CA LEU A 201 -9.29 21.22 0.20
C LEU A 201 -8.21 21.71 1.17
N ILE A 202 -7.33 22.62 0.76
CA ILE A 202 -6.27 23.17 1.60
C ILE A 202 -6.88 23.85 2.84
N ARG A 203 -7.95 24.65 2.66
CA ARG A 203 -8.68 25.29 3.77
C ARG A 203 -9.33 24.25 4.69
N ALA A 204 -9.97 23.24 4.13
CA ALA A 204 -10.60 22.18 4.90
C ALA A 204 -9.59 21.40 5.76
N LEU A 205 -8.32 21.34 5.36
CA LEU A 205 -7.24 20.68 6.09
C LEU A 205 -6.56 21.58 7.13
N GLY A 206 -6.94 22.86 7.22
CA GLY A 206 -6.57 23.73 8.34
C GLY A 206 -5.84 25.03 7.98
N ILE A 207 -5.47 25.26 6.70
CA ILE A 207 -4.87 26.53 6.26
C ILE A 207 -5.98 27.44 5.75
N GLY A 208 -6.39 28.43 6.55
CA GLY A 208 -7.67 29.14 6.38
C GLY A 208 -7.66 30.25 5.35
N THR A 209 -6.72 31.17 5.41
CA THR A 209 -6.71 32.41 4.62
C THR A 209 -5.89 32.29 3.34
N ASP A 210 -6.15 33.19 2.38
CA ASP A 210 -5.37 33.25 1.13
C ASP A 210 -3.90 33.55 1.42
N GLU A 211 -3.63 34.42 2.39
CA GLU A 211 -2.29 34.81 2.82
C GLU A 211 -1.51 33.64 3.42
N GLU A 212 -2.15 32.86 4.30
CA GLU A 212 -1.57 31.65 4.88
C GLU A 212 -1.25 30.60 3.82
N ILE A 213 -2.11 30.42 2.82
CA ILE A 213 -1.89 29.49 1.71
C ILE A 213 -0.68 29.92 0.87
N ILE A 214 -0.58 31.23 0.55
CA ILE A 214 0.55 31.80 -0.20
C ILE A 214 1.84 31.69 0.63
N ASP A 215 1.78 31.97 1.93
CA ASP A 215 2.94 31.82 2.79
C ASP A 215 3.41 30.35 2.85
N TYR A 216 2.49 29.41 2.93
CA TYR A 216 2.81 27.98 3.02
C TYR A 216 3.34 27.39 1.72
N PHE A 217 2.67 27.62 0.58
CA PHE A 217 3.01 27.01 -0.73
C PHE A 217 3.97 27.87 -1.59
N GLY A 218 4.06 29.15 -1.32
CA GLY A 218 4.66 30.16 -2.20
C GLY A 218 3.60 30.80 -3.12
N ASP A 219 3.98 31.88 -3.77
CA ASP A 219 3.14 32.58 -4.73
C ASP A 219 3.09 31.83 -6.08
N GLU A 220 2.17 30.88 -6.22
CA GLU A 220 2.03 30.01 -7.39
C GLU A 220 0.86 30.45 -8.30
N PRO A 221 1.08 30.62 -9.63
CA PRO A 221 0.03 31.08 -10.57
C PRO A 221 -1.24 30.22 -10.55
N LYS A 222 -1.10 28.90 -10.39
CA LYS A 222 -2.22 27.96 -10.31
C LYS A 222 -3.06 28.13 -9.05
N LEU A 223 -2.46 28.56 -7.94
CA LEU A 223 -3.18 28.92 -6.72
C LEU A 223 -3.94 30.24 -6.92
N GLN A 224 -3.31 31.24 -7.54
CA GLN A 224 -3.95 32.51 -7.85
C GLN A 224 -5.19 32.31 -8.75
N GLY A 225 -5.09 31.48 -9.79
CA GLY A 225 -6.24 31.06 -10.60
C GLY A 225 -7.33 30.37 -9.79
N SER A 226 -6.94 29.54 -8.82
CA SER A 226 -7.88 28.79 -7.98
C SER A 226 -8.62 29.68 -6.97
N PHE A 227 -7.97 30.71 -6.39
CA PHE A 227 -8.62 31.67 -5.47
C PHE A 227 -9.78 32.41 -6.15
N THR A 228 -9.70 32.67 -7.46
CA THR A 228 -10.79 33.35 -8.18
C THR A 228 -12.07 32.51 -8.28
N LYS A 229 -11.95 31.19 -8.16
CA LYS A 229 -13.05 30.22 -8.24
C LYS A 229 -13.46 29.65 -6.88
N ASP A 230 -12.72 29.99 -5.85
CA ASP A 230 -12.94 29.48 -4.48
C ASP A 230 -14.07 30.27 -3.81
N PRO A 231 -15.18 29.63 -3.43
CA PRO A 231 -16.26 30.28 -2.69
C PRO A 231 -15.96 30.44 -1.19
N ALA A 232 -14.96 29.68 -0.68
CA ALA A 232 -14.60 29.67 0.75
C ALA A 232 -13.60 30.78 1.07
N LYS A 233 -13.65 31.31 2.29
CA LYS A 233 -12.74 32.36 2.77
C LYS A 233 -11.96 31.97 4.02
N ASN A 234 -12.39 30.92 4.70
CA ASN A 234 -11.75 30.42 5.90
C ASN A 234 -11.79 28.89 5.95
N SER A 235 -11.18 28.30 6.97
CA SER A 235 -11.10 26.84 7.14
C SER A 235 -12.48 26.18 7.29
N VAL A 236 -13.40 26.82 8.02
CA VAL A 236 -14.76 26.30 8.24
C VAL A 236 -15.56 26.29 6.94
N ASP A 237 -15.51 27.40 6.17
CA ASP A 237 -16.19 27.48 4.88
C ASP A 237 -15.65 26.43 3.90
N GLY A 238 -14.33 26.22 3.86
CA GLY A 238 -13.70 25.17 3.04
C GLY A 238 -14.19 23.78 3.41
N LEU A 239 -14.28 23.50 4.71
CA LEU A 239 -14.78 22.24 5.23
C LEU A 239 -16.25 21.99 4.83
N LEU A 240 -17.11 23.01 4.97
CA LEU A 240 -18.54 22.93 4.62
C LEU A 240 -18.75 22.78 3.10
N GLU A 241 -17.98 23.50 2.29
CA GLU A 241 -18.06 23.39 0.82
C GLU A 241 -17.62 21.99 0.35
N LEU A 242 -16.56 21.43 0.92
CA LEU A 242 -16.12 20.08 0.61
C LEU A 242 -17.18 19.05 1.03
N TYR A 243 -17.78 19.21 2.21
CA TYR A 243 -18.87 18.37 2.70
C TYR A 243 -20.08 18.35 1.75
N LYS A 244 -20.53 19.51 1.29
CA LYS A 244 -21.65 19.63 0.33
C LYS A 244 -21.40 18.88 -0.98
N LYS A 245 -20.13 18.77 -1.40
CA LYS A 245 -19.77 18.00 -2.62
C LYS A 245 -19.73 16.50 -2.38
N ILE A 246 -19.26 16.08 -1.21
CA ILE A 246 -19.19 14.66 -0.85
C ILE A 246 -20.58 14.11 -0.53
N ARG A 247 -21.41 14.90 0.18
CA ARG A 247 -22.80 14.52 0.57
C ARG A 247 -23.81 15.57 0.11
N PRO A 248 -24.15 15.57 -1.17
CA PRO A 248 -25.14 16.51 -1.69
C PRO A 248 -26.52 16.22 -1.07
N GLY A 249 -27.16 17.29 -0.58
CA GLY A 249 -28.53 17.22 0.01
C GLY A 249 -28.58 17.09 1.53
N GLU A 250 -27.47 16.84 2.20
CA GLU A 250 -27.42 16.92 3.67
C GLU A 250 -27.09 18.35 4.13
N PRO A 251 -27.75 18.85 5.20
CA PRO A 251 -27.41 20.15 5.77
C PRO A 251 -25.98 20.11 6.33
N PRO A 252 -25.09 21.04 5.95
CA PRO A 252 -23.71 21.02 6.39
C PRO A 252 -23.62 21.53 7.83
N ALA A 253 -23.05 20.70 8.74
CA ALA A 253 -22.66 21.07 10.09
C ALA A 253 -21.15 20.90 10.25
N GLU A 254 -20.49 21.79 10.95
CA GLU A 254 -19.03 21.80 11.09
C GLU A 254 -18.50 20.49 11.68
N GLU A 255 -19.09 20.04 12.81
CA GLU A 255 -18.66 18.79 13.47
C GLU A 255 -18.83 17.56 12.57
N SER A 256 -19.96 17.47 11.86
CA SER A 256 -20.23 16.36 10.93
C SER A 256 -19.28 16.38 9.75
N ALA A 257 -18.95 17.56 9.23
CA ALA A 257 -18.02 17.75 8.13
C ALA A 257 -16.58 17.39 8.55
N ARG A 258 -16.15 17.84 9.73
CA ARG A 258 -14.85 17.51 10.30
C ARG A 258 -14.70 16.01 10.53
N SER A 259 -15.68 15.38 11.19
CA SER A 259 -15.70 13.93 11.43
C SER A 259 -15.71 13.12 10.13
N LEU A 260 -16.41 13.60 9.09
CA LEU A 260 -16.42 12.93 7.79
C LEU A 260 -15.04 12.95 7.14
N ILE A 261 -14.38 14.11 7.09
CA ILE A 261 -13.08 14.26 6.43
C ILE A 261 -11.98 13.54 7.22
N GLU A 262 -11.98 13.68 8.54
CA GLU A 262 -11.05 12.95 9.41
C GLU A 262 -11.22 11.43 9.25
N GLY A 263 -12.45 10.94 9.29
CA GLY A 263 -12.73 9.52 9.07
C GLY A 263 -12.43 9.03 7.66
N MET A 264 -12.46 9.91 6.65
CA MET A 264 -12.22 9.54 5.26
C MET A 264 -10.72 9.40 4.93
N PHE A 265 -9.85 10.26 5.50
CA PHE A 265 -8.44 10.34 5.16
C PHE A 265 -7.48 9.93 6.29
N PHE A 266 -7.83 10.21 7.55
CA PHE A 266 -6.92 10.09 8.68
C PHE A 266 -7.27 8.97 9.65
N ASP A 267 -8.34 8.21 9.39
CA ASP A 267 -8.68 7.01 10.14
C ASP A 267 -8.01 5.77 9.49
N SER A 268 -7.07 5.14 10.19
CA SER A 268 -6.35 3.95 9.72
C SER A 268 -7.26 2.73 9.47
N ARG A 269 -8.46 2.71 10.05
CA ARG A 269 -9.47 1.67 9.78
C ARG A 269 -10.18 1.84 8.45
N ARG A 270 -10.25 3.08 7.93
CA ARG A 270 -10.96 3.43 6.69
C ARG A 270 -10.02 3.72 5.55
N TYR A 271 -8.87 4.31 5.82
CA TYR A 271 -7.86 4.66 4.84
C TYR A 271 -6.55 3.92 5.13
N ASP A 272 -6.09 3.13 4.17
CA ASP A 272 -4.89 2.33 4.30
C ASP A 272 -4.05 2.41 3.01
N LEU A 273 -2.82 2.84 3.15
CA LEU A 273 -1.84 2.87 2.06
C LEU A 273 -1.16 1.51 1.84
N ALA A 274 -1.18 0.63 2.84
CA ALA A 274 -0.31 -0.52 2.98
C ALA A 274 1.20 -0.15 2.93
N LYS A 275 2.10 -1.09 3.15
CA LYS A 275 3.55 -0.85 3.05
C LYS A 275 3.95 -0.34 1.66
N VAL A 276 3.38 -0.93 0.61
CA VAL A 276 3.69 -0.56 -0.77
C VAL A 276 3.30 0.88 -1.08
N GLY A 277 2.12 1.33 -0.63
CA GLY A 277 1.68 2.71 -0.82
C GLY A 277 2.58 3.69 -0.09
N ARG A 278 2.89 3.46 1.19
CA ARG A 278 3.81 4.31 1.97
C ARG A 278 5.20 4.39 1.32
N TYR A 279 5.74 3.25 0.86
CA TYR A 279 7.00 3.23 0.11
C TYR A 279 6.94 4.11 -1.16
N LYS A 280 5.87 4.00 -1.95
CA LYS A 280 5.68 4.78 -3.18
C LYS A 280 5.51 6.27 -2.90
N PHE A 281 4.77 6.64 -1.84
CA PHE A 281 4.66 8.01 -1.37
C PHE A 281 6.02 8.58 -1.00
N ASN A 282 6.77 7.88 -0.16
CA ASN A 282 8.10 8.29 0.25
C ASN A 282 9.04 8.43 -0.95
N LYS A 283 9.04 7.48 -1.87
CA LYS A 283 9.86 7.54 -3.09
C LYS A 283 9.61 8.81 -3.92
N LYS A 284 8.38 9.31 -3.95
CA LYS A 284 7.98 10.52 -4.71
C LYS A 284 8.10 11.81 -3.92
N LEU A 285 7.60 11.83 -2.68
CA LEU A 285 7.38 13.06 -1.93
C LEU A 285 8.52 13.44 -0.99
N LEU A 286 9.44 12.52 -0.67
CA LEU A 286 10.58 12.85 0.18
C LEU A 286 11.36 14.01 -0.40
N LEU A 287 11.65 14.99 0.45
CA LEU A 287 12.35 16.21 0.09
C LEU A 287 13.69 15.90 -0.59
N ARG A 288 14.47 14.95 -0.05
CA ARG A 288 15.76 14.52 -0.61
C ARG A 288 15.70 14.10 -2.08
N ASN A 289 14.61 13.43 -2.50
CA ASN A 289 14.45 12.96 -3.88
C ASN A 289 14.05 14.09 -4.84
N ARG A 290 13.53 15.20 -4.31
CA ARG A 290 13.08 16.35 -5.08
C ARG A 290 14.14 17.43 -5.21
N ILE A 291 15.03 17.57 -4.22
CA ILE A 291 16.04 18.64 -4.17
C ILE A 291 17.43 18.20 -4.65
N ALA A 292 17.74 16.89 -4.66
CA ALA A 292 19.05 16.40 -5.10
C ALA A 292 19.38 16.84 -6.53
N GLY A 293 20.58 17.39 -6.75
CA GLY A 293 21.04 17.92 -8.02
C GLY A 293 20.42 19.27 -8.41
N LYS A 294 19.76 19.97 -7.47
CA LYS A 294 19.19 21.31 -7.68
C LYS A 294 20.00 22.35 -6.91
N ILE A 295 19.85 23.62 -7.27
CA ILE A 295 20.56 24.75 -6.65
C ILE A 295 19.62 25.39 -5.62
N LEU A 296 20.16 25.63 -4.42
CA LEU A 296 19.43 26.33 -3.37
C LEU A 296 19.28 27.81 -3.69
N ALA A 297 18.11 28.38 -3.52
CA ALA A 297 17.87 29.80 -3.67
C ALA A 297 18.10 30.56 -2.34
N GLU A 298 17.93 29.90 -1.21
CA GLU A 298 18.11 30.45 0.13
C GLU A 298 18.84 29.47 1.04
N ASP A 299 19.34 29.97 2.17
CA ASP A 299 19.98 29.16 3.19
C ASP A 299 18.96 28.24 3.87
N VAL A 300 19.34 26.98 4.07
CA VAL A 300 18.48 26.01 4.75
C VAL A 300 18.82 25.95 6.22
N ILE A 301 17.88 26.33 7.06
CA ILE A 301 18.02 26.40 8.51
C ILE A 301 17.43 25.15 9.16
N ASP A 302 18.17 24.56 10.09
CA ASP A 302 17.71 23.47 10.94
C ASP A 302 16.67 24.00 11.95
N PRO A 303 15.43 23.50 11.95
CA PRO A 303 14.39 23.99 12.85
C PRO A 303 14.70 23.78 14.35
N SER A 304 15.56 22.81 14.68
CA SER A 304 15.87 22.45 16.06
C SER A 304 17.02 23.30 16.65
N THR A 305 18.00 23.68 15.83
CA THR A 305 19.21 24.39 16.28
C THR A 305 19.25 25.86 15.87
N GLY A 306 18.47 26.24 14.84
CA GLY A 306 18.52 27.57 14.23
C GLY A 306 19.77 27.84 13.40
N GLU A 307 20.64 26.85 13.18
CA GLU A 307 21.86 26.95 12.40
C GLU A 307 21.62 26.46 10.95
N ILE A 308 22.53 26.87 10.05
CA ILE A 308 22.50 26.39 8.66
C ILE A 308 22.86 24.91 8.64
N VAL A 309 22.01 24.10 7.98
CA VAL A 309 22.26 22.66 7.82
C VAL A 309 23.63 22.44 7.13
N SER A 310 24.47 21.64 7.75
CA SER A 310 25.82 21.37 7.25
C SER A 310 26.18 19.89 7.43
N LEU A 311 26.83 19.34 6.42
CA LEU A 311 27.39 17.99 6.44
C LEU A 311 28.87 18.04 6.07
N ARG A 312 29.77 17.88 7.04
CA ARG A 312 31.23 17.92 6.87
C ARG A 312 31.70 19.19 6.13
N LYS A 313 31.95 19.09 4.81
CA LYS A 313 32.45 20.18 3.96
C LYS A 313 31.34 20.96 3.24
N TYR A 314 30.12 20.40 3.20
CA TYR A 314 29.00 20.98 2.47
C TYR A 314 28.10 21.74 3.42
N LYS A 315 27.80 22.99 3.08
CA LYS A 315 26.82 23.82 3.79
C LYS A 315 25.62 24.09 2.87
N ALA A 316 24.42 24.01 3.41
CA ALA A 316 23.19 24.29 2.68
C ALA A 316 22.93 25.80 2.58
N VAL A 317 23.83 26.53 1.91
CA VAL A 317 23.72 27.98 1.67
C VAL A 317 23.17 28.27 0.27
N ALA A 318 22.62 29.45 0.09
CA ALA A 318 22.16 29.93 -1.21
C ALA A 318 23.24 29.79 -2.31
N GLY A 319 22.83 29.32 -3.49
CA GLY A 319 23.73 29.05 -4.62
C GLY A 319 24.44 27.69 -4.59
N THR A 320 24.29 26.89 -3.55
CA THR A 320 24.91 25.56 -3.47
C THR A 320 24.09 24.53 -4.22
N GLU A 321 24.72 23.69 -5.03
CA GLU A 321 24.12 22.50 -5.61
C GLU A 321 23.98 21.40 -4.54
N VAL A 322 22.77 20.88 -4.37
CA VAL A 322 22.46 19.90 -3.34
C VAL A 322 22.92 18.51 -3.77
N THR A 323 23.98 17.99 -3.13
CA THR A 323 24.38 16.58 -3.31
C THR A 323 23.37 15.63 -2.67
N ARG A 324 23.40 14.34 -3.02
CA ARG A 324 22.51 13.34 -2.40
C ARG A 324 22.69 13.25 -0.88
N GLU A 325 23.94 13.29 -0.42
CA GLU A 325 24.28 13.25 1.01
C GLU A 325 23.74 14.47 1.76
N LEU A 326 23.86 15.67 1.18
CA LEU A 326 23.32 16.89 1.76
C LEU A 326 21.78 16.88 1.75
N ALA A 327 21.17 16.34 0.70
CA ALA A 327 19.72 16.16 0.62
C ALA A 327 19.18 15.21 1.70
N ASP A 328 19.89 14.11 1.96
CA ASP A 328 19.55 13.17 3.04
C ASP A 328 19.67 13.85 4.42
N GLU A 329 20.71 14.65 4.65
CA GLU A 329 20.86 15.39 5.91
C GLU A 329 19.72 16.42 6.09
N ILE A 330 19.40 17.21 5.05
CA ILE A 330 18.28 18.16 5.09
C ILE A 330 16.96 17.46 5.41
N GLN A 331 16.70 16.31 4.79
CA GLN A 331 15.50 15.50 5.07
C GLN A 331 15.44 15.05 6.53
N ASN A 332 16.57 14.55 7.05
CA ASN A 332 16.66 13.99 8.40
C ASN A 332 16.79 15.04 9.51
N ARG A 333 16.91 16.33 9.16
CA ARG A 333 16.74 17.46 10.10
C ARG A 333 15.30 17.95 10.20
N ALA A 334 14.36 17.22 9.59
CA ALA A 334 12.94 17.56 9.59
C ALA A 334 12.65 18.99 9.08
N VAL A 335 13.42 19.46 8.09
CA VAL A 335 13.23 20.78 7.48
C VAL A 335 11.86 20.80 6.77
N PRO A 336 10.97 21.77 7.09
CA PRO A 336 9.61 21.77 6.55
C PRO A 336 9.54 22.13 5.06
N TYR A 337 10.46 22.95 4.58
CA TYR A 337 10.54 23.33 3.17
C TYR A 337 11.96 23.77 2.78
N VAL A 338 12.23 23.75 1.48
CA VAL A 338 13.46 24.28 0.88
C VAL A 338 13.10 25.13 -0.34
N ILE A 339 13.77 26.27 -0.52
CA ILE A 339 13.59 27.11 -1.71
C ILE A 339 14.66 26.78 -2.73
N ILE A 340 14.24 26.41 -3.93
CA ILE A 340 15.11 25.98 -5.03
C ILE A 340 15.04 27.01 -6.15
N GLN A 341 16.19 27.27 -6.76
CA GLN A 341 16.29 28.07 -7.97
C GLN A 341 15.92 27.24 -9.20
N CYS A 342 14.89 27.65 -9.92
CA CYS A 342 14.55 27.16 -11.24
C CYS A 342 14.80 28.24 -12.29
N GLU A 343 14.80 27.86 -13.58
CA GLU A 343 15.11 28.81 -14.69
C GLU A 343 14.18 30.03 -14.70
N GLU A 344 12.91 29.86 -14.40
CA GLU A 344 11.91 30.93 -14.48
C GLU A 344 11.69 31.65 -13.15
N ARG A 345 11.83 30.94 -12.04
CA ARG A 345 11.54 31.47 -10.69
C ARG A 345 12.11 30.61 -9.57
N ASN A 346 12.18 31.14 -8.37
CA ASN A 346 12.42 30.37 -7.17
C ASN A 346 11.12 29.69 -6.71
N VAL A 347 11.19 28.41 -6.34
CA VAL A 347 10.06 27.60 -5.92
C VAL A 347 10.25 26.99 -4.54
N LYS A 348 9.18 26.98 -3.75
CA LYS A 348 9.18 26.46 -2.38
C LYS A 348 8.77 24.99 -2.38
N VAL A 349 9.71 24.09 -2.12
CA VAL A 349 9.50 22.63 -2.10
C VAL A 349 9.16 22.20 -0.69
N LEU A 350 7.95 21.68 -0.49
CA LEU A 350 7.44 21.22 0.80
C LEU A 350 7.89 19.80 1.14
N SER A 351 8.18 19.55 2.40
CA SER A 351 8.51 18.24 2.94
C SER A 351 7.24 17.45 3.26
N SER A 352 7.29 16.11 3.14
CA SER A 352 6.29 15.19 3.70
C SER A 352 6.53 14.87 5.18
N MET A 353 7.53 15.48 5.81
CA MET A 353 7.90 15.32 7.23
C MET A 353 8.14 13.87 7.66
N MET A 354 8.59 13.02 6.72
CA MET A 354 9.06 11.66 7.02
C MET A 354 10.57 11.67 7.21
N VAL A 355 11.03 11.15 8.36
CA VAL A 355 12.45 11.18 8.77
C VAL A 355 12.94 9.83 9.24
N ASP A 356 14.25 9.62 9.25
CA ASP A 356 14.88 8.47 9.88
C ASP A 356 14.99 8.71 11.40
N ILE A 357 14.37 7.84 12.18
CA ILE A 357 14.33 7.93 13.64
C ILE A 357 15.73 7.91 14.29
N ASN A 358 16.70 7.25 13.63
CA ASN A 358 18.05 7.12 14.15
C ASN A 358 18.82 8.47 14.25
N HIS A 359 18.33 9.52 13.58
CA HIS A 359 18.86 10.87 13.71
C HIS A 359 18.40 11.59 14.98
N PHE A 360 17.31 11.16 15.57
CA PHE A 360 16.69 11.81 16.74
C PHE A 360 16.81 11.01 18.03
N VAL A 361 16.86 9.67 17.92
CA VAL A 361 16.83 8.77 19.08
C VAL A 361 18.03 7.83 19.04
N ASP A 362 18.83 7.89 20.11
CA ASP A 362 19.92 6.91 20.32
C ASP A 362 19.36 5.66 21.01
N PHE A 363 19.31 4.55 20.28
CA PHE A 363 18.87 3.26 20.82
C PHE A 363 19.94 2.56 21.67
N GLY A 364 21.21 3.05 21.66
CA GLY A 364 22.30 2.48 22.45
C GLY A 364 22.98 1.28 21.79
N LYS A 365 23.98 0.70 22.47
CA LYS A 365 24.77 -0.40 21.91
C LYS A 365 23.98 -1.70 21.88
N GLY A 366 23.74 -2.23 20.67
CA GLY A 366 23.12 -3.52 20.45
C GLY A 366 21.59 -3.51 20.33
N GLU A 367 20.95 -2.35 20.41
CA GLU A 367 19.54 -2.17 20.10
C GLU A 367 19.37 -1.40 18.80
N THR A 368 18.40 -1.78 17.99
CA THR A 368 18.06 -1.12 16.71
C THR A 368 16.62 -0.58 16.74
N ALA A 369 16.29 0.31 15.84
CA ALA A 369 14.91 0.79 15.69
C ALA A 369 13.92 -0.36 15.42
N GLU A 370 14.38 -1.42 14.75
CA GLU A 370 13.58 -2.61 14.43
C GLU A 370 13.12 -3.39 15.67
N ASP A 371 13.92 -3.42 16.74
CA ASP A 371 13.57 -4.07 18.02
C ASP A 371 12.37 -3.39 18.70
N TYR A 372 12.14 -2.14 18.33
CA TYR A 372 11.01 -1.33 18.77
C TYR A 372 9.85 -1.30 17.76
N GLY A 373 9.95 -2.05 16.66
CA GLY A 373 8.94 -2.17 15.63
C GLY A 373 8.98 -1.08 14.56
N ILE A 374 10.05 -0.28 14.50
CA ILE A 374 10.25 0.75 13.48
C ILE A 374 11.08 0.17 12.34
N THR A 375 10.43 -0.10 11.21
CA THR A 375 11.05 -0.68 10.00
C THR A 375 11.10 0.29 8.83
N GLU A 376 10.49 1.46 8.96
CA GLU A 376 10.35 2.48 7.93
C GLU A 376 10.64 3.87 8.48
N LEU A 377 10.63 4.88 7.61
CA LEU A 377 10.71 6.27 8.03
C LEU A 377 9.51 6.64 8.91
N VAL A 378 9.74 7.46 9.91
CA VAL A 378 8.73 7.89 10.87
C VAL A 378 8.21 9.29 10.56
N TYR A 379 6.97 9.54 10.92
CA TYR A 379 6.33 10.84 10.81
C TYR A 379 6.81 11.76 11.94
N TYR A 380 7.58 12.80 11.57
CA TYR A 380 8.25 13.67 12.52
C TYR A 380 7.32 14.39 13.50
N PRO A 381 6.15 14.94 13.11
CA PRO A 381 5.26 15.59 14.06
C PRO A 381 4.77 14.69 15.21
N ALA A 382 4.59 13.38 14.94
CA ALA A 382 4.28 12.41 15.99
C ALA A 382 5.51 12.10 16.86
N LEU A 383 6.70 12.02 16.26
CA LEU A 383 7.95 11.79 16.99
C LEU A 383 8.28 12.98 17.90
N SER A 384 8.17 14.21 17.40
CA SER A 384 8.41 15.44 18.17
C SER A 384 7.50 15.51 19.40
N ARG A 385 6.20 15.23 19.23
CA ARG A 385 5.26 15.18 20.35
C ARG A 385 5.69 14.17 21.44
N LEU A 386 6.11 12.95 21.03
CA LEU A 386 6.59 11.95 21.99
C LEU A 386 7.89 12.37 22.67
N MET A 387 8.79 13.08 21.96
CA MET A 387 10.02 13.61 22.54
C MET A 387 9.72 14.70 23.58
N ASP A 388 8.74 15.55 23.33
CA ASP A 388 8.32 16.61 24.25
C ASP A 388 7.59 16.06 25.50
N GLU A 389 6.83 14.97 25.35
CA GLU A 389 6.11 14.31 26.45
C GLU A 389 7.01 13.49 27.37
N CYS A 390 8.16 12.98 26.87
CA CYS A 390 9.03 12.07 27.60
C CYS A 390 10.23 12.79 28.21
N SER A 391 10.42 12.63 29.52
CA SER A 391 11.53 13.28 30.25
C SER A 391 12.89 12.59 30.07
N ASN A 392 12.92 11.31 29.64
CA ASN A 392 14.15 10.57 29.50
C ASN A 392 14.07 9.51 28.37
N THR A 393 15.25 9.12 27.87
CA THR A 393 15.38 8.18 26.73
C THR A 393 14.73 6.81 26.97
N ARG A 394 14.68 6.33 28.22
CA ARG A 394 14.06 5.03 28.53
C ARG A 394 12.54 5.09 28.43
N GLU A 395 11.93 6.20 28.84
CA GLU A 395 10.50 6.44 28.69
C GLU A 395 10.15 6.64 27.22
N LEU A 396 10.96 7.41 26.51
CA LEU A 396 10.80 7.63 25.07
C LEU A 396 10.82 6.30 24.28
N LYS A 397 11.76 5.40 24.53
CA LYS A 397 11.80 4.08 23.90
C LYS A 397 10.55 3.25 24.17
N LYS A 398 10.01 3.29 25.39
CA LYS A 398 8.73 2.62 25.72
C LYS A 398 7.55 3.25 25.01
N ALA A 399 7.52 4.59 24.95
CA ALA A 399 6.49 5.33 24.22
C ALA A 399 6.53 5.03 22.72
N ILE A 400 7.71 5.02 22.10
CA ILE A 400 7.91 4.62 20.71
C ILE A 400 7.31 3.24 20.45
N LYS A 401 7.64 2.23 21.26
CA LYS A 401 7.11 0.86 21.11
C LYS A 401 5.59 0.79 21.21
N LYS A 402 4.98 1.66 22.02
CA LYS A 402 3.52 1.72 22.19
C LYS A 402 2.84 2.47 21.04
N SER A 403 3.48 3.49 20.48
CA SER A 403 2.91 4.42 19.49
C SER A 403 3.44 4.20 18.07
N VAL A 404 3.92 2.99 17.74
CA VAL A 404 4.42 2.64 16.39
C VAL A 404 3.41 3.00 15.28
N HIS A 405 2.12 2.80 15.55
CA HIS A 405 1.04 3.08 14.59
C HIS A 405 0.83 4.58 14.31
N GLU A 406 1.26 5.47 15.21
CA GLU A 406 1.25 6.92 15.00
C GLU A 406 2.53 7.39 14.31
N LEU A 407 3.65 6.74 14.64
CA LEU A 407 4.95 7.03 14.04
C LEU A 407 5.04 6.56 12.58
N ILE A 408 4.43 5.42 12.27
CA ILE A 408 4.32 4.89 10.90
C ILE A 408 2.83 4.84 10.53
N PRO A 409 2.22 5.98 10.14
CA PRO A 409 0.80 6.04 9.86
C PRO A 409 0.47 5.20 8.62
N LYS A 410 -0.50 4.28 8.76
CA LYS A 410 -1.07 3.51 7.64
C LYS A 410 -1.92 4.39 6.71
N HIS A 411 -2.45 5.49 7.24
CA HIS A 411 -3.24 6.48 6.48
C HIS A 411 -2.36 7.55 5.85
N ILE A 412 -2.94 8.36 4.96
CA ILE A 412 -2.31 9.56 4.41
C ILE A 412 -2.21 10.64 5.49
N THR A 413 -1.14 11.44 5.47
CA THR A 413 -0.97 12.60 6.36
C THR A 413 -1.35 13.90 5.65
N LYS A 414 -1.56 14.98 6.40
CA LYS A 414 -1.81 16.31 5.82
C LYS A 414 -0.62 16.77 4.98
N GLU A 415 0.58 16.53 5.48
CA GLU A 415 1.84 16.87 4.82
C GLU A 415 2.03 16.09 3.52
N ASP A 416 1.60 14.82 3.46
CA ASP A 416 1.57 14.06 2.21
C ASP A 416 0.66 14.73 1.17
N ILE A 417 -0.54 15.17 1.59
CA ILE A 417 -1.48 15.86 0.69
C ILE A 417 -0.87 17.17 0.20
N PHE A 418 -0.33 17.98 1.10
CA PHE A 418 0.28 19.26 0.74
C PHE A 418 1.51 19.08 -0.14
N ALA A 419 2.39 18.13 0.18
CA ALA A 419 3.54 17.79 -0.65
C ALA A 419 3.13 17.27 -2.03
N SER A 420 2.01 16.52 -2.14
CA SER A 420 1.50 16.03 -3.41
C SER A 420 0.95 17.15 -4.30
N ILE A 421 0.23 18.11 -3.73
CA ILE A 421 -0.25 19.32 -4.41
C ILE A 421 0.95 20.14 -4.90
N ASN A 422 1.92 20.37 -4.02
CA ASN A 422 3.14 21.11 -4.32
C ASN A 422 3.97 20.44 -5.42
N TYR A 423 4.10 19.12 -5.41
CA TYR A 423 4.77 18.37 -6.48
C TYR A 423 4.08 18.55 -7.84
N ASN A 424 2.73 18.50 -7.87
CA ASN A 424 1.98 18.68 -9.12
C ASN A 424 2.20 20.08 -9.72
N MET A 425 2.20 21.13 -8.90
CA MET A 425 2.47 22.50 -9.36
C MET A 425 3.87 22.62 -9.95
N HIS A 426 4.84 21.96 -9.37
CA HIS A 426 6.25 22.04 -9.75
C HIS A 426 6.65 21.19 -10.96
N LEU A 427 5.79 20.31 -11.46
CA LEU A 427 6.02 19.58 -12.71
C LEU A 427 6.27 20.51 -13.90
N GLU A 428 5.64 21.69 -13.89
CA GLU A 428 5.81 22.72 -14.91
C GLU A 428 7.25 23.25 -14.96
N TYR A 429 7.90 23.36 -13.81
CA TYR A 429 9.28 23.87 -13.67
C TYR A 429 10.34 22.74 -13.76
N GLY A 430 9.96 21.55 -14.19
CA GLY A 430 10.89 20.40 -14.30
C GLY A 430 11.37 19.83 -12.97
N LEU A 431 10.63 20.10 -11.87
CA LEU A 431 10.84 19.48 -10.57
C LEU A 431 9.92 18.28 -10.43
N GLY A 432 10.32 17.15 -10.95
CA GLY A 432 9.55 15.92 -10.95
C GLY A 432 9.34 15.34 -12.34
N ASN A 433 8.77 14.14 -12.39
CA ASN A 433 8.54 13.41 -13.63
C ASN A 433 7.12 12.86 -13.67
N LYS A 434 6.55 12.79 -14.88
CA LYS A 434 5.34 12.02 -15.11
C LYS A 434 5.58 10.55 -14.87
N ASP A 435 4.54 9.85 -14.44
CA ASP A 435 4.59 8.41 -14.22
C ASP A 435 4.12 7.64 -15.44
N ASP A 436 4.81 6.54 -15.71
CA ASP A 436 4.39 5.54 -16.66
C ASP A 436 3.48 4.53 -15.94
N ILE A 437 2.20 4.58 -16.23
CA ILE A 437 1.17 3.79 -15.55
C ILE A 437 1.33 2.29 -15.84
N ASP A 438 1.81 1.94 -17.03
CA ASP A 438 1.89 0.55 -17.51
C ASP A 438 3.20 -0.14 -17.15
N HIS A 439 4.16 0.61 -16.62
CA HIS A 439 5.40 0.07 -16.09
C HIS A 439 5.13 -0.90 -14.93
N LEU A 440 5.74 -2.11 -14.92
CA LEU A 440 5.55 -3.11 -13.85
C LEU A 440 6.04 -2.67 -12.46
N GLY A 441 6.79 -1.57 -12.36
CA GLY A 441 7.06 -0.87 -11.11
C GLY A 441 5.88 -0.06 -10.58
N ASN A 442 4.82 0.13 -11.36
CA ASN A 442 3.57 0.82 -11.01
C ASN A 442 2.36 -0.11 -11.01
N ARG A 443 2.51 -1.30 -11.56
CA ARG A 443 1.52 -2.38 -11.51
C ARG A 443 2.05 -3.49 -10.62
N ARG A 444 1.23 -3.91 -9.64
CA ARG A 444 1.58 -4.97 -8.70
C ARG A 444 0.63 -6.15 -8.82
N ILE A 445 1.06 -7.26 -8.27
CA ILE A 445 0.28 -8.48 -8.23
C ILE A 445 -0.35 -8.64 -6.85
N ARG A 446 -1.66 -8.88 -6.83
CA ARG A 446 -2.39 -9.41 -5.70
C ARG A 446 -2.50 -10.92 -5.87
N ALA A 447 -1.71 -11.66 -5.13
CA ALA A 447 -1.78 -13.12 -5.13
C ALA A 447 -2.92 -13.62 -4.23
N VAL A 448 -3.12 -14.93 -4.20
CA VAL A 448 -4.23 -15.58 -3.50
C VAL A 448 -4.36 -15.16 -2.03
N GLY A 449 -3.25 -15.04 -1.31
CA GLY A 449 -3.26 -14.69 0.10
C GLY A 449 -3.84 -13.32 0.38
N GLU A 450 -3.44 -12.31 -0.40
CA GLU A 450 -3.97 -10.95 -0.28
C GLU A 450 -5.46 -10.87 -0.69
N LEU A 451 -5.86 -11.61 -1.72
CA LEU A 451 -7.25 -11.69 -2.15
C LEU A 451 -8.13 -12.30 -1.05
N LEU A 452 -7.66 -13.38 -0.40
CA LEU A 452 -8.35 -14.01 0.73
C LEU A 452 -8.41 -13.07 1.94
N GLN A 453 -7.30 -12.39 2.28
CA GLN A 453 -7.27 -11.43 3.38
C GLN A 453 -8.29 -10.31 3.17
N ASN A 454 -8.42 -9.78 1.95
CA ASN A 454 -9.38 -8.72 1.64
C ASN A 454 -10.83 -9.21 1.82
N GLN A 455 -11.14 -10.43 1.40
CA GLN A 455 -12.48 -11.02 1.60
C GLN A 455 -12.76 -11.30 3.08
N TYR A 456 -11.76 -11.79 3.79
CA TYR A 456 -11.86 -12.04 5.21
C TYR A 456 -12.11 -10.74 5.99
N ARG A 457 -11.42 -9.64 5.64
CA ARG A 457 -11.66 -8.29 6.19
C ARG A 457 -13.08 -7.80 5.95
N ILE A 458 -13.64 -8.02 4.76
CA ILE A 458 -15.05 -7.67 4.46
C ILE A 458 -15.99 -8.42 5.39
N GLY A 459 -15.77 -9.72 5.57
CA GLY A 459 -16.53 -10.54 6.51
C GLY A 459 -16.40 -10.06 7.96
N LEU A 460 -15.19 -9.76 8.40
CA LEU A 460 -14.90 -9.25 9.74
C LEU A 460 -15.51 -7.87 9.99
N SER A 461 -15.49 -6.96 9.02
CA SER A 461 -16.12 -5.64 9.15
C SER A 461 -17.64 -5.74 9.31
N ARG A 462 -18.28 -6.68 8.60
CA ARG A 462 -19.71 -6.99 8.80
C ARG A 462 -19.96 -7.59 10.19
N LEU A 463 -19.07 -8.46 10.67
CA LEU A 463 -19.12 -9.03 12.01
C LEU A 463 -18.98 -7.95 13.08
N GLU A 464 -17.99 -7.04 12.95
CA GLU A 464 -17.78 -5.91 13.87
C GLU A 464 -19.06 -5.10 14.08
N ARG A 465 -19.75 -4.77 12.98
CA ARG A 465 -21.00 -4.01 13.05
C ARG A 465 -22.07 -4.74 13.87
N VAL A 466 -22.23 -6.06 13.64
CA VAL A 466 -23.20 -6.88 14.37
C VAL A 466 -22.81 -7.02 15.86
N VAL A 467 -21.51 -7.17 16.15
CA VAL A 467 -21.01 -7.25 17.53
C VAL A 467 -21.30 -5.94 18.28
N ARG A 468 -21.00 -4.80 17.66
CA ARG A 468 -21.25 -3.47 18.24
C ARG A 468 -22.74 -3.24 18.52
N GLU A 469 -23.62 -3.64 17.60
CA GLU A 469 -25.07 -3.58 17.79
C GLU A 469 -25.52 -4.48 18.96
N ARG A 470 -25.00 -5.69 19.07
CA ARG A 470 -25.32 -6.61 20.15
C ARG A 470 -24.79 -6.13 21.51
N MET A 471 -23.58 -5.53 21.56
CA MET A 471 -23.05 -4.93 22.78
C MET A 471 -23.98 -3.82 23.34
N THR A 472 -24.69 -3.11 22.45
CA THR A 472 -25.62 -2.04 22.85
C THR A 472 -26.97 -2.57 23.31
N THR A 473 -27.41 -3.71 22.78
CA THR A 473 -28.78 -4.24 23.01
C THR A 473 -28.85 -5.31 24.11
N GLN A 474 -27.73 -5.97 24.44
CA GLN A 474 -27.70 -7.04 25.44
C GLN A 474 -27.31 -6.53 26.83
N ASP A 475 -27.71 -7.29 27.86
CA ASP A 475 -27.38 -6.97 29.25
C ASP A 475 -25.87 -7.17 29.53
N ILE A 476 -25.21 -6.11 29.95
CA ILE A 476 -23.77 -6.02 30.20
C ILE A 476 -23.30 -7.07 31.25
N THR A 477 -24.16 -7.47 32.16
CA THR A 477 -23.80 -8.39 33.26
C THR A 477 -23.69 -9.86 32.83
N THR A 478 -24.52 -10.26 31.86
CA THR A 478 -24.64 -11.67 31.43
C THR A 478 -23.93 -11.96 30.10
N ILE A 479 -23.41 -10.94 29.45
CA ILE A 479 -22.86 -11.03 28.11
C ILE A 479 -21.62 -11.94 28.05
N THR A 480 -21.57 -12.80 27.03
CA THR A 480 -20.43 -13.68 26.73
C THR A 480 -19.89 -13.43 25.32
N PRO A 481 -18.58 -13.65 25.07
CA PRO A 481 -18.01 -13.53 23.72
C PRO A 481 -18.75 -14.37 22.66
N GLN A 482 -19.21 -15.57 23.03
CA GLN A 482 -19.94 -16.47 22.14
C GLN A 482 -21.32 -15.91 21.72
N ALA A 483 -22.01 -15.22 22.62
CA ALA A 483 -23.30 -14.59 22.31
C ALA A 483 -23.16 -13.38 21.39
N LEU A 484 -22.01 -12.67 21.47
CA LEU A 484 -21.73 -11.50 20.66
C LEU A 484 -21.36 -11.84 19.23
N ILE A 485 -20.56 -12.88 19.02
CA ILE A 485 -19.99 -13.20 17.73
C ILE A 485 -20.97 -14.00 16.87
N ASN A 486 -21.21 -13.50 15.66
CA ASN A 486 -21.93 -14.20 14.61
C ASN A 486 -20.98 -14.47 13.44
N ILE A 487 -20.63 -15.73 13.23
CA ILE A 487 -19.67 -16.16 12.19
C ILE A 487 -20.24 -16.13 10.77
N LYS A 488 -21.57 -16.06 10.59
CA LYS A 488 -22.23 -16.15 9.27
C LYS A 488 -21.72 -15.13 8.25
N PRO A 489 -21.47 -13.85 8.59
CA PRO A 489 -20.94 -12.88 7.64
C PRO A 489 -19.54 -13.23 7.11
N VAL A 490 -18.69 -13.81 7.94
CA VAL A 490 -17.32 -14.20 7.56
C VAL A 490 -17.36 -15.43 6.65
N THR A 491 -18.08 -16.46 7.05
CA THR A 491 -18.23 -17.70 6.24
C THR A 491 -18.92 -17.42 4.91
N ALA A 492 -19.89 -16.50 4.87
CA ALA A 492 -20.56 -16.08 3.64
C ALA A 492 -19.58 -15.36 2.68
N ALA A 493 -18.77 -14.45 3.19
CA ALA A 493 -17.80 -13.72 2.37
C ALA A 493 -16.75 -14.67 1.74
N VAL A 494 -16.25 -15.64 2.51
CA VAL A 494 -15.31 -16.66 2.00
C VAL A 494 -15.99 -17.56 0.95
N LYS A 495 -17.19 -18.05 1.20
CA LYS A 495 -17.96 -18.88 0.25
C LYS A 495 -18.27 -18.12 -1.03
N GLU A 496 -18.67 -16.86 -0.95
CA GLU A 496 -18.93 -16.00 -2.09
C GLU A 496 -17.68 -15.82 -2.97
N PHE A 497 -16.51 -15.61 -2.34
CA PHE A 497 -15.26 -15.49 -3.08
C PHE A 497 -14.91 -16.76 -3.86
N PHE A 498 -14.85 -17.91 -3.20
CA PHE A 498 -14.49 -19.16 -3.87
C PHE A 498 -15.53 -19.62 -4.90
N GLY A 499 -16.81 -19.33 -4.69
CA GLY A 499 -17.91 -19.75 -5.56
C GLY A 499 -18.17 -18.84 -6.75
N SER A 500 -18.09 -17.52 -6.54
CA SER A 500 -18.63 -16.51 -7.49
C SER A 500 -17.60 -15.50 -7.99
N SER A 501 -16.40 -15.42 -7.39
CA SER A 501 -15.39 -14.47 -7.86
C SER A 501 -14.88 -14.82 -9.26
N GLN A 502 -14.68 -13.80 -10.10
CA GLN A 502 -14.07 -13.94 -11.42
C GLN A 502 -12.64 -14.51 -11.35
N LEU A 503 -11.94 -14.32 -10.24
CA LEU A 503 -10.58 -14.80 -10.01
C LEU A 503 -10.53 -16.25 -9.50
N SER A 504 -11.64 -16.79 -9.00
CA SER A 504 -11.77 -18.20 -8.64
C SER A 504 -12.30 -18.98 -9.83
N GLN A 505 -11.41 -19.71 -10.50
CA GLN A 505 -11.72 -20.40 -11.74
C GLN A 505 -11.60 -21.91 -11.58
N PHE A 506 -12.41 -22.67 -12.33
CA PHE A 506 -12.18 -24.09 -12.49
C PHE A 506 -10.81 -24.31 -13.12
N MET A 507 -10.05 -25.26 -12.60
CA MET A 507 -8.72 -25.55 -13.11
C MET A 507 -8.81 -26.20 -14.50
N ASP A 508 -7.98 -25.69 -15.43
CA ASP A 508 -7.79 -26.31 -16.74
C ASP A 508 -7.00 -27.60 -16.56
N GLN A 509 -7.61 -28.75 -16.73
CA GLN A 509 -7.01 -30.07 -16.48
C GLN A 509 -6.84 -30.92 -17.76
N ASN A 510 -6.62 -30.29 -18.91
CA ASN A 510 -6.42 -31.02 -20.18
C ASN A 510 -5.10 -31.81 -20.17
N ASN A 511 -4.05 -31.23 -19.61
CA ASN A 511 -2.73 -31.82 -19.45
C ASN A 511 -1.98 -31.12 -18.30
N PRO A 512 -0.87 -31.70 -17.79
CA PRO A 512 -0.11 -31.09 -16.69
C PRO A 512 0.41 -29.68 -16.97
N LEU A 513 0.73 -29.36 -18.23
CA LEU A 513 1.20 -28.03 -18.61
C LEU A 513 0.08 -26.98 -18.53
N SER A 514 -1.15 -27.32 -18.93
CA SER A 514 -2.30 -26.42 -18.80
C SER A 514 -2.63 -26.11 -17.32
N GLU A 515 -2.50 -27.09 -16.44
CA GLU A 515 -2.62 -26.89 -15.00
C GLU A 515 -1.55 -25.91 -14.46
N LEU A 516 -0.30 -26.11 -14.86
CA LEU A 516 0.82 -25.26 -14.44
C LEU A 516 0.65 -23.83 -14.93
N THR A 517 0.32 -23.63 -16.20
CA THR A 517 0.13 -22.28 -16.76
C THR A 517 -1.06 -21.56 -16.15
N HIS A 518 -2.14 -22.28 -15.83
CA HIS A 518 -3.29 -21.71 -15.13
C HIS A 518 -2.93 -21.17 -13.72
N LYS A 519 -2.08 -21.89 -12.98
CA LYS A 519 -1.60 -21.49 -11.65
C LYS A 519 -0.66 -20.26 -11.69
N ARG A 520 -0.01 -20.03 -12.82
CA ARG A 520 0.91 -18.90 -13.08
C ARG A 520 0.26 -17.73 -13.84
N ARG A 521 -1.03 -17.80 -14.09
CA ARG A 521 -1.77 -16.78 -14.83
C ARG A 521 -1.90 -15.49 -14.03
N LEU A 522 -1.78 -14.36 -14.73
CA LEU A 522 -1.95 -13.01 -14.19
C LEU A 522 -3.11 -12.35 -14.92
N SER A 523 -4.16 -11.97 -14.20
CA SER A 523 -5.34 -11.32 -14.78
C SER A 523 -5.39 -9.85 -14.36
N ALA A 524 -5.54 -8.94 -15.32
CA ALA A 524 -5.80 -7.51 -15.04
C ALA A 524 -7.28 -7.25 -14.73
N LEU A 525 -8.16 -8.25 -14.89
CA LEU A 525 -9.59 -8.17 -14.68
C LEU A 525 -9.97 -8.42 -13.21
N GLY A 526 -11.22 -8.17 -12.88
CA GLY A 526 -11.81 -8.51 -11.58
C GLY A 526 -12.01 -7.31 -10.65
N PRO A 527 -12.45 -7.54 -9.42
CA PRO A 527 -12.74 -6.47 -8.45
C PRO A 527 -11.51 -5.61 -8.16
N GLY A 528 -11.64 -4.30 -8.31
CA GLY A 528 -10.51 -3.36 -8.16
C GLY A 528 -9.50 -3.36 -9.32
N GLY A 529 -9.73 -4.14 -10.38
CA GLY A 529 -8.95 -4.15 -11.62
C GLY A 529 -9.68 -3.45 -12.77
N LEU A 530 -9.27 -3.79 -13.99
CA LEU A 530 -9.84 -3.25 -15.22
C LEU A 530 -11.12 -3.99 -15.64
N SER A 531 -12.00 -3.31 -16.37
CA SER A 531 -13.07 -3.95 -17.14
C SER A 531 -12.66 -4.07 -18.61
N ARG A 532 -13.13 -5.10 -19.31
CA ARG A 532 -12.82 -5.33 -20.71
C ARG A 532 -13.13 -4.14 -21.60
N ASP A 533 -14.27 -3.53 -21.38
CA ASP A 533 -14.79 -2.41 -22.20
C ASP A 533 -14.07 -1.09 -21.96
N ARG A 534 -13.44 -0.94 -20.78
CA ARG A 534 -12.71 0.27 -20.37
C ARG A 534 -11.21 0.16 -20.53
N ALA A 535 -10.70 -1.03 -20.84
CA ALA A 535 -9.28 -1.23 -21.06
C ALA A 535 -8.89 -0.73 -22.46
N GLY A 536 -8.13 0.36 -22.52
CA GLY A 536 -7.56 0.91 -23.74
C GLY A 536 -6.53 -0.02 -24.39
N MET A 537 -6.01 0.39 -25.56
CA MET A 537 -4.97 -0.35 -26.27
C MET A 537 -3.65 -0.35 -25.49
N GLU A 538 -3.30 0.75 -24.86
CA GLU A 538 -2.01 0.93 -24.16
C GLU A 538 -1.78 -0.10 -23.06
N VAL A 539 -2.82 -0.42 -22.27
CA VAL A 539 -2.73 -1.42 -21.18
C VAL A 539 -2.61 -2.85 -21.67
N ARG A 540 -2.90 -3.10 -22.96
CA ARG A 540 -2.83 -4.42 -23.62
C ARG A 540 -1.50 -4.65 -24.32
N ASP A 541 -0.73 -3.60 -24.54
CA ASP A 541 0.56 -3.66 -25.22
C ASP A 541 1.63 -4.32 -24.34
N ILE A 542 2.67 -4.83 -24.99
CA ILE A 542 3.86 -5.35 -24.33
C ILE A 542 4.76 -4.17 -23.97
N HIS A 543 4.90 -3.93 -22.67
CA HIS A 543 5.79 -2.90 -22.14
C HIS A 543 7.22 -3.43 -22.01
N TYR A 544 8.25 -2.58 -22.17
CA TYR A 544 9.65 -3.01 -22.02
C TYR A 544 9.96 -3.59 -20.64
N SER A 545 9.24 -3.17 -19.57
CA SER A 545 9.39 -3.73 -18.23
C SER A 545 8.91 -5.18 -18.09
N HIS A 546 8.22 -5.73 -19.10
CA HIS A 546 7.79 -7.13 -19.13
C HIS A 546 8.95 -8.10 -19.31
N TYR A 547 10.11 -7.63 -19.83
CA TYR A 547 11.27 -8.47 -20.07
C TYR A 547 11.70 -9.23 -18.80
N GLY A 548 11.77 -10.56 -18.91
CA GLY A 548 12.09 -11.45 -17.79
C GLY A 548 11.02 -11.57 -16.70
N ARG A 549 9.88 -10.87 -16.81
CA ARG A 549 8.81 -10.82 -15.80
C ARG A 549 7.49 -11.40 -16.28
N MET A 550 7.03 -10.99 -17.43
CA MET A 550 5.78 -11.47 -18.04
C MET A 550 6.04 -12.00 -19.43
N CYS A 551 5.42 -13.12 -19.79
CA CYS A 551 5.55 -13.70 -21.12
C CYS A 551 4.92 -12.76 -22.16
N PRO A 552 5.64 -12.36 -23.22
CA PRO A 552 5.10 -11.48 -24.25
C PRO A 552 4.19 -12.20 -25.26
N VAL A 553 4.16 -13.53 -25.24
CA VAL A 553 3.47 -14.35 -26.26
C VAL A 553 2.20 -15.00 -25.73
N GLU A 554 2.25 -15.53 -24.49
CA GLU A 554 1.13 -16.26 -23.91
C GLU A 554 0.04 -15.31 -23.41
N THR A 555 -0.95 -15.05 -24.27
CA THR A 555 -2.14 -14.24 -23.97
C THR A 555 -3.30 -14.77 -24.81
N PRO A 556 -4.57 -14.68 -24.34
CA PRO A 556 -5.73 -15.08 -25.12
C PRO A 556 -5.91 -14.23 -26.38
N GLU A 557 -6.60 -14.79 -27.38
CA GLU A 557 -7.12 -14.06 -28.52
C GLU A 557 -8.48 -13.39 -28.17
N GLY A 558 -8.82 -12.31 -28.86
CA GLY A 558 -10.12 -11.62 -28.72
C GLY A 558 -10.16 -10.56 -27.59
N PRO A 559 -11.31 -10.38 -26.90
CA PRO A 559 -11.52 -9.27 -25.98
C PRO A 559 -10.56 -9.21 -24.78
N ASN A 560 -9.96 -10.33 -24.41
CA ASN A 560 -9.06 -10.45 -23.27
C ASN A 560 -7.57 -10.33 -23.64
N ILE A 561 -7.24 -10.07 -24.89
CA ILE A 561 -5.84 -9.92 -25.33
C ILE A 561 -5.12 -8.87 -24.47
N GLY A 562 -3.92 -9.21 -24.01
CA GLY A 562 -3.10 -8.32 -23.18
C GLY A 562 -3.59 -8.10 -21.73
N LEU A 563 -4.81 -8.55 -21.39
CA LEU A 563 -5.36 -8.42 -20.04
C LEU A 563 -5.14 -9.66 -19.18
N ILE A 564 -4.91 -10.80 -19.82
CA ILE A 564 -4.57 -12.07 -19.17
C ILE A 564 -3.22 -12.50 -19.71
N ASN A 565 -2.24 -12.59 -18.82
CA ASN A 565 -0.85 -12.87 -19.14
C ASN A 565 -0.32 -13.98 -18.24
N SER A 566 0.88 -14.45 -18.50
CA SER A 566 1.56 -15.47 -17.70
C SER A 566 2.86 -14.94 -17.11
N LEU A 567 3.16 -15.37 -15.88
CA LEU A 567 4.41 -15.06 -15.20
C LEU A 567 5.58 -15.78 -15.88
N ALA A 568 6.69 -15.10 -16.13
CA ALA A 568 7.89 -15.71 -16.70
C ALA A 568 8.49 -16.75 -15.73
N CYS A 569 9.23 -17.75 -16.29
CA CYS A 569 9.67 -18.92 -15.51
C CYS A 569 10.50 -18.58 -14.28
N PHE A 570 11.47 -17.65 -14.39
CA PHE A 570 12.35 -17.23 -13.31
C PHE A 570 11.86 -15.99 -12.55
N ALA A 571 10.72 -15.42 -12.94
CA ALA A 571 10.13 -14.30 -12.26
C ALA A 571 9.54 -14.73 -10.90
N ARG A 572 9.72 -13.88 -9.92
CA ARG A 572 9.12 -14.02 -8.58
C ARG A 572 8.40 -12.75 -8.17
N ILE A 573 7.56 -12.84 -7.15
CA ILE A 573 6.84 -11.71 -6.58
C ILE A 573 7.56 -11.33 -5.27
N ASN A 574 7.92 -10.05 -5.11
CA ASN A 574 8.53 -9.56 -3.89
C ASN A 574 7.49 -9.27 -2.79
N GLU A 575 7.96 -8.87 -1.60
CA GLU A 575 7.11 -8.56 -0.45
C GLU A 575 6.10 -7.42 -0.68
N TYR A 576 6.39 -6.52 -1.63
CA TYR A 576 5.50 -5.42 -2.04
C TYR A 576 4.48 -5.83 -3.12
N GLY A 577 4.60 -7.03 -3.67
CA GLY A 577 3.77 -7.53 -4.76
C GLY A 577 4.28 -7.18 -6.16
N PHE A 578 5.46 -6.60 -6.31
CA PHE A 578 6.06 -6.34 -7.63
C PHE A 578 6.77 -7.57 -8.18
N VAL A 579 6.77 -7.70 -9.51
CA VAL A 579 7.44 -8.79 -10.19
C VAL A 579 8.92 -8.48 -10.34
N GLU A 580 9.76 -9.36 -9.85
CA GLU A 580 11.21 -9.30 -9.95
C GLU A 580 11.73 -10.41 -10.86
N SER A 581 12.88 -10.16 -11.46
CA SER A 581 13.57 -11.10 -12.32
C SER A 581 15.05 -11.14 -11.93
N PRO A 582 15.70 -12.32 -11.98
CA PRO A 582 17.11 -12.43 -11.67
C PRO A 582 17.98 -11.87 -12.79
N TYR A 583 18.97 -11.08 -12.43
CA TYR A 583 20.00 -10.56 -13.33
C TYR A 583 21.40 -10.82 -12.76
N ARG A 584 22.39 -11.04 -13.63
CA ARG A 584 23.77 -11.09 -13.20
C ARG A 584 24.32 -9.69 -13.04
N LYS A 585 25.05 -9.46 -11.95
CA LYS A 585 25.75 -8.22 -11.71
C LYS A 585 26.93 -8.09 -12.64
N ILE A 586 27.17 -6.89 -13.15
CA ILE A 586 28.33 -6.57 -13.97
C ILE A 586 29.34 -5.86 -13.09
N ASP A 587 30.59 -6.35 -13.10
CA ASP A 587 31.72 -5.69 -12.47
C ASP A 587 32.30 -4.65 -13.45
N HIS A 588 32.27 -3.40 -13.02
CA HIS A 588 32.79 -2.24 -13.75
C HIS A 588 34.14 -1.77 -13.22
N SER A 589 34.88 -2.60 -12.49
CA SER A 589 36.23 -2.24 -11.98
C SER A 589 37.17 -1.90 -13.12
N ASP A 590 37.00 -2.50 -14.28
CA ASP A 590 37.64 -2.13 -15.53
C ASP A 590 36.59 -1.52 -16.48
N ALA A 591 36.64 -0.20 -16.67
CA ALA A 591 35.67 0.52 -17.49
C ALA A 591 35.73 0.13 -18.98
N GLU A 592 36.88 -0.34 -19.48
CA GLU A 592 37.06 -0.75 -20.87
C GLU A 592 36.57 -2.20 -21.12
N ASN A 593 36.62 -3.05 -20.08
CA ASN A 593 36.26 -4.47 -20.18
C ASN A 593 35.34 -4.92 -19.03
N PRO A 594 34.05 -4.51 -19.01
CA PRO A 594 33.13 -4.91 -17.95
C PRO A 594 32.92 -6.44 -17.98
N ARG A 595 32.98 -7.09 -16.81
CA ARG A 595 32.85 -8.54 -16.66
C ARG A 595 31.52 -8.90 -15.99
N VAL A 596 30.83 -9.89 -16.57
CA VAL A 596 29.63 -10.46 -15.97
C VAL A 596 30.06 -11.38 -14.83
N THR A 597 29.57 -11.11 -13.62
CA THR A 597 29.86 -11.93 -12.43
C THR A 597 28.86 -13.10 -12.31
N GLU A 598 29.15 -14.03 -11.41
CA GLU A 598 28.20 -15.10 -11.03
C GLU A 598 27.19 -14.63 -9.97
N GLU A 599 27.35 -13.43 -9.42
CA GLU A 599 26.44 -12.86 -8.46
C GLU A 599 25.11 -12.51 -9.12
N VAL A 600 24.02 -13.04 -8.56
CA VAL A 600 22.66 -12.81 -9.04
C VAL A 600 21.98 -11.78 -8.15
N VAL A 601 21.41 -10.76 -8.78
CA VAL A 601 20.61 -9.71 -8.13
C VAL A 601 19.17 -9.72 -8.68
N TYR A 602 18.22 -9.31 -7.85
CA TYR A 602 16.80 -9.24 -8.21
C TYR A 602 16.31 -7.80 -8.28
#